data_59acb894b900786edccd10b5a7d963ec
#
_entry.id   59acb894b900786edccd10b5a7d963ec
#
_cell.length_a   1.000
_cell.length_b   1.000
_cell.length_c   1.000
_cell.angle_alpha   90.00
_cell.angle_beta   90.00
_cell.angle_gamma   90.00
#
_symmetry.space_group_name_H-M   'P 1'
#
loop_
_entity.id
_entity.type
_entity.pdbx_description
1 polymer ?
#
loop_
_entity_poly.entity_id
_entity_poly.type
_entity_poly.pdbx_seq_one_letter_code
_entity_poly.pdbx_strand_id
1 'polypeptide(L)'
;TVNIPSGVTIANAGTATGFGGTNTPNFRATLSATTGNLSASTFTKISPNVEAYDSNNAYTGGTFTVPSGEGGLYYIYGTAYFLAASVQRPTLAFFKNGSRVFTRSPFDENIDVCGYQEVRIDATLNLDATNTVELYVFTSITGIAIYGDANLQNNPASFGAYKLIS
;
A
#
# COMPACT_ATOMS: atom_id res chain seq x y z
N THR A 1 16.59 -37.05 0.49
CA THR A 1 17.20 -35.97 1.29
C THR A 1 18.69 -36.01 1.07
N VAL A 2 19.30 -34.95 0.57
CA VAL A 2 20.77 -34.81 0.49
C VAL A 2 21.20 -34.10 1.78
N ASN A 3 22.04 -34.78 2.55
CA ASN A 3 22.63 -34.19 3.76
C ASN A 3 23.98 -33.58 3.39
N ILE A 4 24.13 -32.26 3.56
CA ILE A 4 25.35 -31.53 3.26
C ILE A 4 26.06 -31.26 4.58
N PRO A 5 27.26 -31.81 4.78
CA PRO A 5 28.03 -31.57 6.00
C PRO A 5 28.38 -30.10 6.20
N SER A 6 28.59 -29.69 7.44
CA SER A 6 29.07 -28.34 7.76
C SER A 6 30.41 -28.05 7.08
N GLY A 7 30.58 -26.86 6.51
CA GLY A 7 31.78 -26.41 5.83
C GLY A 7 31.89 -26.75 4.34
N VAL A 8 30.86 -27.39 3.76
CA VAL A 8 30.85 -27.68 2.32
C VAL A 8 30.25 -26.49 1.57
N THR A 9 30.97 -25.98 0.57
CA THR A 9 30.47 -24.98 -0.37
C THR A 9 29.76 -25.67 -1.54
N ILE A 10 28.52 -25.36 -1.80
CA ILE A 10 27.79 -25.82 -3.00
C ILE A 10 28.03 -24.80 -4.11
N ALA A 11 28.83 -25.15 -5.11
CA ALA A 11 28.94 -24.37 -6.34
C ALA A 11 27.77 -24.78 -7.26
N ASN A 12 26.77 -23.94 -7.40
CA ASN A 12 25.65 -24.16 -8.31
C ASN A 12 25.88 -23.39 -9.61
N ALA A 13 26.16 -24.12 -10.70
CA ALA A 13 26.27 -23.54 -12.04
C ALA A 13 24.92 -23.39 -12.77
N GLY A 14 23.82 -23.80 -12.15
CA GLY A 14 22.47 -23.71 -12.66
C GLY A 14 21.61 -22.71 -11.90
N THR A 15 20.34 -22.61 -12.25
CA THR A 15 19.37 -21.83 -11.49
C THR A 15 19.10 -22.52 -10.16
N ALA A 16 19.49 -21.88 -9.05
CA ALA A 16 19.11 -22.36 -7.73
C ALA A 16 17.62 -22.10 -7.50
N THR A 17 16.80 -23.13 -7.52
CA THR A 17 15.40 -23.04 -7.12
C THR A 17 15.27 -23.46 -5.66
N GLY A 18 14.57 -22.67 -4.86
CA GLY A 18 14.35 -22.98 -3.44
C GLY A 18 15.35 -22.38 -2.45
N PHE A 19 16.30 -21.57 -2.91
CA PHE A 19 17.20 -20.80 -2.04
C PHE A 19 16.89 -19.30 -2.17
N GLY A 20 16.14 -18.77 -1.22
CA GLY A 20 15.85 -17.34 -1.15
C GLY A 20 14.92 -16.88 -2.28
N GLY A 21 13.62 -16.83 -2.05
CA GLY A 21 12.69 -16.16 -2.94
C GLY A 21 12.98 -14.66 -2.98
N THR A 22 12.56 -13.99 -4.05
CA THR A 22 12.53 -12.53 -4.11
C THR A 22 11.17 -12.07 -3.60
N ASN A 23 11.12 -10.92 -2.90
CA ASN A 23 9.85 -10.32 -2.46
C ASN A 23 9.12 -9.65 -3.65
N THR A 24 9.05 -10.33 -4.78
CA THR A 24 8.36 -9.87 -5.99
C THR A 24 7.09 -10.69 -6.24
N PRO A 25 6.05 -10.10 -6.82
CA PRO A 25 5.97 -8.69 -7.22
C PRO A 25 5.96 -7.75 -6.03
N ASN A 26 6.53 -6.55 -6.25
CA ASN A 26 6.48 -5.46 -5.29
C ASN A 26 6.32 -4.12 -6.01
N PHE A 27 5.72 -3.16 -5.33
CA PHE A 27 5.62 -1.79 -5.82
C PHE A 27 5.59 -0.80 -4.66
N ARG A 28 5.93 0.44 -4.97
CA ARG A 28 5.66 1.61 -4.16
C ARG A 28 5.38 2.80 -5.06
N ALA A 29 4.26 3.47 -4.81
CA ALA A 29 3.90 4.71 -5.49
C ALA A 29 3.53 5.80 -4.48
N THR A 30 3.72 7.05 -4.87
CA THR A 30 3.43 8.24 -4.08
C THR A 30 2.55 9.22 -4.87
N LEU A 31 1.84 10.08 -4.17
CA LEU A 31 0.98 11.08 -4.76
C LEU A 31 1.79 12.35 -5.09
N SER A 32 1.83 12.77 -6.36
CA SER A 32 2.62 13.91 -6.81
C SER A 32 2.04 15.28 -6.49
N ALA A 33 0.74 15.35 -6.26
CA ALA A 33 0.03 16.61 -6.00
C ALA A 33 -1.10 16.42 -5.00
N THR A 34 -1.35 17.45 -4.21
CA THR A 34 -2.49 17.45 -3.28
C THR A 34 -3.81 17.29 -4.04
N THR A 35 -4.68 16.41 -3.54
CA THR A 35 -6.00 16.20 -4.13
C THR A 35 -6.89 17.43 -3.95
N GLY A 36 -7.96 17.51 -4.74
CA GLY A 36 -9.10 18.36 -4.40
C GLY A 36 -9.81 17.89 -3.13
N ASN A 37 -10.78 18.66 -2.68
CA ASN A 37 -11.56 18.33 -1.50
C ASN A 37 -12.30 17.00 -1.67
N LEU A 38 -12.18 16.14 -0.68
CA LEU A 38 -12.89 14.86 -0.63
C LEU A 38 -14.38 15.08 -0.33
N SER A 39 -15.21 14.21 -0.90
CA SER A 39 -16.64 14.16 -0.58
C SER A 39 -16.87 13.51 0.78
N ALA A 40 -17.78 14.09 1.58
CA ALA A 40 -18.17 13.49 2.85
C ALA A 40 -18.89 12.16 2.67
N SER A 41 -18.76 11.29 3.67
CA SER A 41 -19.50 10.03 3.81
C SER A 41 -19.36 9.07 2.61
N THR A 42 -18.25 9.18 1.89
CA THR A 42 -17.95 8.36 0.70
C THR A 42 -16.52 7.85 0.76
N PHE A 43 -16.32 6.59 0.42
CA PHE A 43 -14.98 6.07 0.17
C PHE A 43 -14.46 6.58 -1.16
N THR A 44 -13.36 7.31 -1.13
CA THR A 44 -12.68 7.85 -2.33
C THR A 44 -11.36 7.12 -2.52
N LYS A 45 -11.12 6.61 -3.73
CA LYS A 45 -9.84 5.96 -4.07
C LYS A 45 -8.70 6.97 -4.03
N ILE A 46 -7.61 6.60 -3.37
CA ILE A 46 -6.33 7.31 -3.46
C ILE A 46 -5.55 6.67 -4.62
N SER A 47 -5.10 7.47 -5.56
CA SER A 47 -4.36 6.99 -6.74
C SER A 47 -2.97 7.62 -6.80
N PRO A 48 -2.00 7.14 -6.01
CA PRO A 48 -0.62 7.54 -6.14
C PRO A 48 -0.13 7.34 -7.57
N ASN A 49 0.61 8.28 -8.13
CA ASN A 49 0.90 8.35 -9.55
C ASN A 49 2.39 8.51 -9.88
N VAL A 50 3.25 8.54 -8.86
CA VAL A 50 4.71 8.52 -9.01
C VAL A 50 5.22 7.21 -8.43
N GLU A 51 5.61 6.31 -9.31
CA GLU A 51 6.17 5.01 -8.94
C GLU A 51 7.64 5.16 -8.56
N ALA A 52 7.99 4.73 -7.35
CA ALA A 52 9.38 4.61 -6.95
C ALA A 52 9.99 3.32 -7.51
N TYR A 53 9.21 2.29 -7.54
CA TYR A 53 9.49 1.01 -8.20
C TYR A 53 8.18 0.23 -8.40
N ASP A 54 8.14 -0.58 -9.44
CA ASP A 54 7.09 -1.57 -9.72
C ASP A 54 7.71 -2.75 -10.46
N SER A 55 7.92 -3.85 -9.75
CA SER A 55 8.34 -5.10 -10.38
C SER A 55 7.14 -5.76 -11.04
N ASN A 56 7.30 -6.29 -12.22
CA ASN A 56 6.24 -6.99 -12.97
C ASN A 56 5.12 -6.09 -13.54
N ASN A 57 5.24 -4.75 -13.49
CA ASN A 57 4.18 -3.81 -13.89
C ASN A 57 2.84 -4.16 -13.23
N ALA A 58 2.88 -4.41 -11.94
CA ALA A 58 1.74 -4.90 -11.16
C ALA A 58 0.83 -3.76 -10.64
N TYR A 59 1.29 -2.51 -10.73
CA TYR A 59 0.56 -1.35 -10.26
C TYR A 59 0.22 -0.40 -11.41
N THR A 60 -1.01 0.05 -11.46
CA THR A 60 -1.47 1.03 -12.45
C THR A 60 -2.67 1.80 -11.92
N GLY A 61 -2.66 3.14 -12.04
CA GLY A 61 -3.82 4.00 -11.75
C GLY A 61 -4.39 3.85 -10.33
N GLY A 62 -3.56 3.59 -9.34
CA GLY A 62 -3.99 3.37 -7.96
C GLY A 62 -4.45 1.94 -7.66
N THR A 63 -4.29 1.00 -8.58
CA THR A 63 -4.66 -0.41 -8.42
C THR A 63 -3.43 -1.29 -8.51
N PHE A 64 -3.18 -2.09 -7.50
CA PHE A 64 -2.26 -3.21 -7.55
C PHE A 64 -3.02 -4.44 -8.03
N THR A 65 -2.50 -5.14 -9.03
CA THR A 65 -3.06 -6.39 -9.56
C THR A 65 -2.04 -7.49 -9.45
N VAL A 66 -2.39 -8.57 -8.76
CA VAL A 66 -1.49 -9.72 -8.60
C VAL A 66 -1.25 -10.38 -9.96
N PRO A 67 0.01 -10.44 -10.46
CA PRO A 67 0.31 -11.08 -11.73
C PRO A 67 -0.02 -12.58 -11.75
N SER A 68 -0.15 -13.13 -12.96
CA SER A 68 -0.37 -14.56 -13.16
C SER A 68 0.77 -15.38 -12.55
N GLY A 69 0.44 -16.42 -11.80
CA GLY A 69 1.41 -17.27 -11.12
C GLY A 69 1.98 -16.71 -9.81
N GLU A 70 1.62 -15.47 -9.45
CA GLU A 70 2.16 -14.79 -8.27
C GLU A 70 1.20 -14.76 -7.07
N GLY A 71 0.20 -15.65 -7.03
CA GLY A 71 -0.63 -15.81 -5.85
C GLY A 71 0.20 -16.10 -4.59
N GLY A 72 -0.30 -15.69 -3.41
CA GLY A 72 0.38 -15.91 -2.14
C GLY A 72 0.08 -14.84 -1.09
N LEU A 73 0.92 -14.80 -0.07
CA LEU A 73 0.78 -13.85 1.04
C LEU A 73 1.51 -12.55 0.71
N TYR A 74 0.82 -11.43 0.89
CA TYR A 74 1.32 -10.09 0.60
C TYR A 74 1.25 -9.20 1.83
N TYR A 75 2.32 -8.46 2.11
CA TYR A 75 2.26 -7.32 3.01
C TYR A 75 1.91 -6.08 2.19
N ILE A 76 0.87 -5.38 2.62
CA ILE A 76 0.31 -4.21 1.92
C ILE A 76 0.29 -3.05 2.91
N TYR A 77 0.70 -1.89 2.47
CA TYR A 77 0.75 -0.69 3.31
C TYR A 77 0.34 0.55 2.55
N GLY A 78 -0.20 1.52 3.29
CA GLY A 78 -0.55 2.82 2.77
C GLY A 78 -0.44 3.91 3.83
N THR A 79 -0.10 5.12 3.41
CA THR A 79 -0.10 6.31 4.25
C THR A 79 -0.83 7.44 3.55
N ALA A 80 -1.48 8.30 4.31
CA ALA A 80 -2.03 9.53 3.79
C ALA A 80 -1.87 10.64 4.83
N TYR A 81 -1.44 11.82 4.37
CA TYR A 81 -1.47 13.06 5.11
C TYR A 81 -2.71 13.84 4.75
N PHE A 82 -3.46 14.24 5.74
CA PHE A 82 -4.69 14.97 5.59
C PHE A 82 -4.49 16.43 5.93
N LEU A 83 -4.97 17.29 5.02
CA LEU A 83 -5.08 18.73 5.22
C LEU A 83 -6.52 19.00 5.65
N ALA A 84 -6.74 19.30 6.92
CA ALA A 84 -8.05 19.56 7.46
C ALA A 84 -8.05 20.86 8.28
N ALA A 85 -9.05 21.72 8.05
CA ALA A 85 -9.25 22.94 8.81
C ALA A 85 -9.96 22.71 10.15
N SER A 86 -10.48 21.51 10.39
CA SER A 86 -11.24 21.15 11.59
C SER A 86 -10.97 19.70 12.00
N VAL A 87 -11.31 19.37 13.24
CA VAL A 87 -11.15 18.01 13.82
C VAL A 87 -11.81 16.96 12.96
N GLN A 88 -11.02 16.00 12.50
CA GLN A 88 -11.46 14.94 11.60
C GLN A 88 -10.85 13.59 11.96
N ARG A 89 -11.60 12.53 11.67
CA ARG A 89 -11.15 11.14 11.79
C ARG A 89 -11.17 10.48 10.42
N PRO A 90 -10.20 10.81 9.52
CA PRO A 90 -10.14 10.14 8.24
C PRO A 90 -9.83 8.65 8.47
N THR A 91 -10.52 7.81 7.71
CA THR A 91 -10.33 6.35 7.76
C THR A 91 -9.68 5.90 6.47
N LEU A 92 -8.54 5.22 6.54
CA LEU A 92 -7.99 4.49 5.41
C LEU A 92 -8.59 3.09 5.32
N ALA A 93 -8.72 2.59 4.10
CA ALA A 93 -9.24 1.25 3.85
C ALA A 93 -8.53 0.59 2.66
N PHE A 94 -8.32 -0.72 2.76
CA PHE A 94 -8.01 -1.54 1.60
C PHE A 94 -9.27 -2.17 1.04
N PHE A 95 -9.37 -2.10 -0.28
CA PHE A 95 -10.40 -2.79 -1.06
C PHE A 95 -9.74 -3.88 -1.88
N LYS A 96 -10.23 -5.11 -1.74
CA LYS A 96 -9.83 -6.28 -2.54
C LYS A 96 -10.97 -6.58 -3.51
N ASN A 97 -10.70 -6.59 -4.82
CA ASN A 97 -11.70 -6.87 -5.85
C ASN A 97 -12.97 -6.02 -5.69
N GLY A 98 -12.80 -4.72 -5.39
CA GLY A 98 -13.89 -3.77 -5.18
C GLY A 98 -14.63 -3.89 -3.83
N SER A 99 -14.24 -4.83 -2.97
CA SER A 99 -14.86 -5.01 -1.64
C SER A 99 -13.90 -4.58 -0.54
N ARG A 100 -14.40 -3.84 0.44
CA ARG A 100 -13.61 -3.40 1.59
C ARG A 100 -13.22 -4.60 2.47
N VAL A 101 -11.93 -4.78 2.71
CA VAL A 101 -11.39 -5.92 3.49
C VAL A 101 -10.69 -5.50 4.77
N PHE A 102 -10.19 -4.26 4.84
CA PHE A 102 -9.49 -3.77 6.03
C PHE A 102 -9.68 -2.27 6.18
N THR A 103 -9.76 -1.76 7.43
CA THR A 103 -9.88 -0.33 7.73
C THR A 103 -9.02 0.05 8.91
N ARG A 104 -8.49 1.28 8.88
CA ARG A 104 -7.78 1.92 9.98
C ARG A 104 -8.23 3.36 10.14
N SER A 105 -8.66 3.71 11.34
CA SER A 105 -8.91 5.10 11.76
C SER A 105 -7.93 5.48 12.86
N PRO A 106 -7.54 6.74 12.99
CA PRO A 106 -6.81 7.19 14.17
C PRO A 106 -7.69 6.98 15.41
N PHE A 107 -7.08 6.50 16.48
CA PHE A 107 -7.80 6.08 17.69
C PHE A 107 -7.57 7.08 18.85
N ASP A 108 -7.89 8.36 18.66
CA ASP A 108 -7.92 9.27 19.79
C ASP A 108 -9.21 10.09 19.77
N GLU A 109 -10.00 9.94 20.83
CA GLU A 109 -11.27 10.64 20.98
C GLU A 109 -11.09 12.13 21.36
N ASN A 110 -9.88 12.52 21.77
CA ASN A 110 -9.56 13.82 22.34
C ASN A 110 -8.54 14.65 21.54
N ILE A 111 -8.12 14.20 20.36
CA ILE A 111 -7.20 15.00 19.56
C ILE A 111 -8.00 15.99 18.72
N ASP A 112 -8.01 17.23 19.20
CA ASP A 112 -8.35 18.42 18.41
C ASP A 112 -7.22 18.69 17.41
N VAL A 113 -7.13 17.94 16.33
CA VAL A 113 -6.11 18.14 15.31
C VAL A 113 -6.62 19.11 14.25
N CYS A 114 -6.34 20.38 14.45
CA CYS A 114 -6.25 21.33 13.37
C CYS A 114 -4.87 21.19 12.73
N GLY A 115 -4.79 20.86 11.44
CA GLY A 115 -3.54 20.82 10.72
C GLY A 115 -3.30 19.51 9.97
N TYR A 116 -2.04 19.11 9.88
CA TYR A 116 -1.62 17.91 9.16
C TYR A 116 -1.77 16.67 10.04
N GLN A 117 -2.54 15.70 9.58
CA GLN A 117 -2.67 14.41 10.25
C GLN A 117 -2.21 13.30 9.31
N GLU A 118 -1.28 12.46 9.79
CA GLU A 118 -0.93 11.22 9.10
C GLU A 118 -1.78 10.07 9.62
N VAL A 119 -2.33 9.29 8.69
CA VAL A 119 -2.92 7.98 8.97
C VAL A 119 -2.15 6.93 8.20
N ARG A 120 -1.81 5.84 8.88
CA ARG A 120 -1.15 4.68 8.29
C ARG A 120 -2.05 3.46 8.39
N ILE A 121 -2.00 2.64 7.36
CA ILE A 121 -2.70 1.37 7.30
C ILE A 121 -1.74 0.31 6.75
N ASP A 122 -1.75 -0.86 7.34
CA ASP A 122 -1.04 -2.02 6.84
C ASP A 122 -1.83 -3.29 7.13
N ALA A 123 -1.67 -4.28 6.28
CA ALA A 123 -2.28 -5.60 6.45
C ALA A 123 -1.48 -6.66 5.69
N THR A 124 -1.59 -7.88 6.18
CA THR A 124 -1.15 -9.06 5.44
C THR A 124 -2.37 -9.75 4.86
N LEU A 125 -2.41 -9.90 3.53
CA LEU A 125 -3.54 -10.49 2.81
C LEU A 125 -3.07 -11.68 1.97
N ASN A 126 -3.86 -12.76 1.97
CA ASN A 126 -3.70 -13.81 0.99
C ASN A 126 -4.42 -13.41 -0.30
N LEU A 127 -3.67 -13.32 -1.39
CA LEU A 127 -4.14 -12.87 -2.69
C LEU A 127 -3.89 -13.94 -3.74
N ASP A 128 -4.92 -14.24 -4.52
CA ASP A 128 -4.79 -15.09 -5.71
C ASP A 128 -4.33 -14.27 -6.89
N ALA A 129 -3.81 -14.92 -7.92
CA ALA A 129 -3.55 -14.29 -9.21
C ALA A 129 -4.79 -13.52 -9.69
N THR A 130 -4.58 -12.37 -10.30
CA THR A 130 -5.63 -11.43 -10.76
C THR A 130 -6.41 -10.69 -9.67
N ASN A 131 -6.24 -11.00 -8.37
CA ASN A 131 -6.84 -10.16 -7.34
C ASN A 131 -6.30 -8.74 -7.43
N THR A 132 -7.18 -7.78 -7.20
CA THR A 132 -6.83 -6.36 -7.13
C THR A 132 -6.84 -5.86 -5.69
N VAL A 133 -5.94 -4.93 -5.37
CA VAL A 133 -5.98 -4.19 -4.12
C VAL A 133 -5.83 -2.69 -4.39
N GLU A 134 -6.63 -1.91 -3.70
CA GLU A 134 -6.71 -0.47 -3.84
C GLU A 134 -6.75 0.19 -2.47
N LEU A 135 -6.17 1.39 -2.37
CA LEU A 135 -6.21 2.22 -1.16
C LEU A 135 -7.33 3.25 -1.28
N TYR A 136 -8.18 3.29 -0.28
CA TYR A 136 -9.30 4.24 -0.17
C TYR A 136 -9.21 5.07 1.10
N VAL A 137 -9.83 6.23 1.05
CA VAL A 137 -10.06 7.09 2.21
C VAL A 137 -11.55 7.35 2.38
N PHE A 138 -11.98 7.43 3.63
CA PHE A 138 -13.31 7.89 4.02
C PHE A 138 -13.16 9.08 4.96
N THR A 139 -14.00 10.09 4.77
CA THR A 139 -14.10 11.26 5.66
C THR A 139 -15.56 11.52 6.00
N SER A 140 -15.84 11.99 7.21
CA SER A 140 -17.21 12.32 7.64
C SER A 140 -17.69 13.68 7.17
N ILE A 141 -16.76 14.57 6.79
CA ILE A 141 -17.09 15.92 6.29
C ILE A 141 -16.36 16.21 4.98
N THR A 142 -16.82 17.25 4.28
CA THR A 142 -16.16 17.83 3.10
C THR A 142 -14.98 18.75 3.49
N GLY A 143 -14.19 19.15 2.50
CA GLY A 143 -13.13 20.15 2.69
C GLY A 143 -11.80 19.56 3.17
N ILE A 144 -11.66 18.24 3.20
CA ILE A 144 -10.41 17.56 3.47
C ILE A 144 -9.71 17.23 2.17
N ALA A 145 -8.42 17.53 2.08
CA ALA A 145 -7.56 17.11 0.97
C ALA A 145 -6.51 16.12 1.46
N ILE A 146 -6.00 15.30 0.54
CA ILE A 146 -4.86 14.41 0.79
C ILE A 146 -3.64 15.10 0.22
N TYR A 147 -2.60 15.21 1.03
CA TYR A 147 -1.35 15.85 0.64
C TYR A 147 -0.56 15.00 -0.35
N GLY A 148 -0.11 15.64 -1.42
CA GLY A 148 0.81 15.08 -2.40
C GLY A 148 1.97 16.05 -2.66
N ASP A 149 3.14 15.51 -2.99
CA ASP A 149 4.35 16.29 -3.27
C ASP A 149 5.20 15.57 -4.33
N ALA A 150 5.41 16.23 -5.47
CA ALA A 150 6.24 15.69 -6.54
C ALA A 150 7.72 15.51 -6.16
N ASN A 151 8.21 16.30 -5.21
CA ASN A 151 9.61 16.25 -4.76
C ASN A 151 9.87 15.23 -3.65
N LEU A 152 8.84 14.54 -3.17
CA LEU A 152 8.90 13.50 -2.13
C LEU A 152 9.49 13.97 -0.77
N GLN A 153 9.64 15.28 -0.56
CA GLN A 153 10.33 15.83 0.62
C GLN A 153 9.47 15.88 1.88
N ASN A 154 8.13 15.90 1.73
CA ASN A 154 7.20 16.15 2.81
C ASN A 154 6.20 15.00 3.03
N ASN A 155 6.66 13.76 2.89
CA ASN A 155 5.83 12.57 3.13
C ASN A 155 4.46 12.57 2.40
N PRO A 156 4.42 12.61 1.06
CA PRO A 156 3.17 12.52 0.34
C PRO A 156 2.46 11.20 0.61
N ALA A 157 1.16 11.15 0.37
CA ALA A 157 0.42 9.91 0.45
C ALA A 157 1.09 8.82 -0.39
N SER A 158 1.16 7.62 0.15
CA SER A 158 1.84 6.49 -0.49
C SER A 158 1.04 5.21 -0.40
N PHE A 159 1.26 4.32 -1.35
CA PHE A 159 0.71 2.97 -1.40
C PHE A 159 1.77 2.01 -1.90
N GLY A 160 1.86 0.85 -1.28
CA GLY A 160 2.82 -0.17 -1.67
C GLY A 160 2.44 -1.56 -1.20
N ALA A 161 3.02 -2.55 -1.83
CA ALA A 161 2.92 -3.94 -1.44
C ALA A 161 4.17 -4.73 -1.84
N TYR A 162 4.39 -5.85 -1.19
CA TYR A 162 5.35 -6.86 -1.61
C TYR A 162 4.91 -8.26 -1.17
N LYS A 163 5.24 -9.24 -2.01
CA LYS A 163 4.99 -10.64 -1.73
C LYS A 163 5.90 -11.10 -0.61
N LEU A 164 5.33 -11.77 0.38
CA LEU A 164 6.12 -12.45 1.40
C LEU A 164 6.68 -13.75 0.82
N ILE A 165 7.93 -14.05 1.16
CA ILE A 165 8.59 -15.29 0.75
C ILE A 165 7.92 -16.44 1.47
N SER A 166 7.45 -17.42 0.74
CA SER A 166 6.88 -18.66 1.25
C SER A 166 7.84 -19.83 1.04
#